data_378eb5397a86a99b25f9fe653582920c
#
_entry.id   378eb5397a86a99b25f9fe653582920c
#
_cell.length_a   1.000
_cell.length_b   1.000
_cell.length_c   1.000
_cell.angle_alpha   90.00
_cell.angle_beta   90.00
_cell.angle_gamma   90.00
#
_symmetry.space_group_name_H-M   'P 1'
#
loop_
_entity.id
_entity.type
_entity.pdbx_description
1 polymer ?
#
loop_
_entity_poly.entity_id
_entity_poly.type
_entity_poly.pdbx_seq_one_letter_code
_entity_poly.pdbx_strand_id
1 'polypeptide(L)'
;MLHGSGADEHDLLSLGRELDPKANILSPRGSVVQQGMTRFFEYEADFTPSEKSLLSETAKLAEFLELASQRYDFLPESLVVVGFSNGSHAGAALLLLRPDLSKTLVAFGTTQVLPGLTNSPDLQGARVFIANGQQDHYSPEAKTVAMINQLEGYGAEVTLLMHPGGHQISGDHVRFIASELQG
;
A
#
# COMPACT_ATOMS: atom_id res chain seq x y z
N MET A 1 2.81 7.16 -4.53
CA MET A 1 3.74 6.01 -4.64
C MET A 1 4.46 5.85 -3.31
N LEU A 2 4.46 4.66 -2.71
CA LEU A 2 5.07 4.39 -1.40
C LEU A 2 6.14 3.30 -1.58
N HIS A 3 7.41 3.69 -1.46
CA HIS A 3 8.58 2.83 -1.73
C HIS A 3 8.78 1.71 -0.70
N GLY A 4 9.59 0.70 -1.04
CA GLY A 4 10.00 -0.36 -0.14
C GLY A 4 11.11 0.06 0.84
N SER A 5 11.44 -0.83 1.81
CA SER A 5 12.53 -0.59 2.77
C SER A 5 13.86 -0.34 2.06
N GLY A 6 14.58 0.71 2.45
CA GLY A 6 15.88 1.08 1.92
C GLY A 6 15.86 1.86 0.59
N ALA A 7 14.68 2.02 0.00
CA ALA A 7 14.47 2.85 -1.19
C ALA A 7 14.12 4.31 -0.84
N ASP A 8 13.73 5.10 -1.81
CA ASP A 8 13.38 6.50 -1.64
C ASP A 8 12.23 6.95 -2.57
N GLU A 9 11.93 8.24 -2.61
CA GLU A 9 10.87 8.84 -3.39
C GLU A 9 11.02 8.70 -4.92
N HIS A 10 12.14 8.25 -5.42
CA HIS A 10 12.37 8.04 -6.87
C HIS A 10 12.11 6.62 -7.33
N ASP A 11 12.10 5.65 -6.41
CA ASP A 11 12.12 4.21 -6.68
C ASP A 11 10.94 3.74 -7.55
N LEU A 12 9.72 4.19 -7.25
CA LEU A 12 8.52 3.73 -7.92
C LEU A 12 7.96 4.69 -8.99
N LEU A 13 8.71 5.72 -9.39
CA LEU A 13 8.21 6.70 -10.37
C LEU A 13 7.97 6.07 -11.75
N SER A 14 8.83 5.14 -12.18
CA SER A 14 8.64 4.41 -13.44
C SER A 14 7.39 3.53 -13.40
N LEU A 15 7.18 2.82 -12.29
CA LEU A 15 5.97 2.01 -12.06
C LEU A 15 4.69 2.87 -12.14
N GLY A 16 4.71 4.06 -11.52
CA GLY A 16 3.56 4.96 -11.58
C GLY A 16 3.21 5.37 -13.02
N ARG A 17 4.23 5.60 -13.85
CA ARG A 17 4.04 5.91 -15.27
C ARG A 17 3.59 4.72 -16.12
N GLU A 18 3.95 3.50 -15.73
CA GLU A 18 3.47 2.28 -16.38
C GLU A 18 1.99 2.00 -16.02
N LEU A 19 1.58 2.28 -14.78
CA LEU A 19 0.20 2.11 -14.35
C LEU A 19 -0.74 3.14 -15.00
N ASP A 20 -0.34 4.41 -14.99
CA ASP A 20 -1.06 5.47 -15.71
C ASP A 20 -0.08 6.58 -16.17
N PRO A 21 0.23 6.65 -17.46
CA PRO A 21 1.15 7.67 -18.02
C PRO A 21 0.62 9.10 -17.92
N LYS A 22 -0.68 9.28 -17.65
CA LYS A 22 -1.32 10.61 -17.53
C LYS A 22 -1.49 11.05 -16.07
N ALA A 23 -1.30 10.16 -15.11
CA ALA A 23 -1.48 10.49 -13.70
C ALA A 23 -0.41 11.48 -13.20
N ASN A 24 -0.83 12.40 -12.34
CA ASN A 24 0.09 13.15 -11.49
C ASN A 24 0.58 12.20 -10.37
N ILE A 25 1.86 12.27 -10.04
CA ILE A 25 2.48 11.36 -9.07
C ILE A 25 2.91 12.14 -7.84
N LEU A 26 2.40 11.72 -6.68
CA LEU A 26 2.95 12.05 -5.37
C LEU A 26 3.79 10.87 -4.89
N SER A 27 5.04 11.12 -4.52
CA SER A 27 5.96 10.08 -4.06
C SER A 27 6.75 10.59 -2.85
N PRO A 28 6.18 10.52 -1.64
CA PRO A 28 6.89 10.93 -0.44
C PRO A 28 7.98 9.92 -0.08
N ARG A 29 9.06 10.42 0.54
CA ARG A 29 10.05 9.58 1.20
C ARG A 29 9.55 9.18 2.58
N GLY A 30 9.69 7.90 2.97
CA GLY A 30 9.42 7.45 4.33
C GLY A 30 10.27 8.21 5.35
N SER A 31 9.68 8.58 6.47
CA SER A 31 10.30 9.43 7.50
C SER A 31 11.13 8.66 8.54
N VAL A 32 11.03 7.34 8.56
CA VAL A 32 11.69 6.46 9.53
C VAL A 32 13.01 5.95 8.98
N VAL A 33 14.06 5.94 9.80
CA VAL A 33 15.32 5.25 9.49
C VAL A 33 15.54 4.17 10.53
N GLN A 34 15.47 2.92 10.12
CA GLN A 34 15.70 1.76 10.98
C GLN A 34 16.80 0.87 10.37
N GLN A 35 17.87 0.61 11.12
CA GLN A 35 19.02 -0.18 10.68
C GLN A 35 19.64 0.37 9.36
N GLY A 36 19.69 1.69 9.19
CA GLY A 36 20.21 2.35 8.01
C GLY A 36 19.29 2.34 6.78
N MET A 37 18.12 1.75 6.88
CA MET A 37 17.11 1.71 5.81
C MET A 37 16.00 2.73 6.03
N THR A 38 15.69 3.49 4.99
CA THR A 38 14.52 4.38 4.95
C THR A 38 13.24 3.55 4.86
N ARG A 39 12.23 3.89 5.67
CA ARG A 39 10.95 3.19 5.77
C ARG A 39 9.80 4.15 6.05
N PHE A 40 8.57 3.72 5.84
CA PHE A 40 7.37 4.44 6.28
C PHE A 40 7.04 4.14 7.76
N PHE A 41 7.42 2.98 8.28
CA PHE A 41 7.24 2.59 9.69
C PHE A 41 8.30 1.54 10.09
N GLU A 42 8.44 1.30 11.38
CA GLU A 42 9.38 0.33 11.95
C GLU A 42 8.81 -1.09 11.97
N TYR A 43 9.68 -2.07 11.88
CA TYR A 43 9.39 -3.48 12.18
C TYR A 43 9.89 -3.86 13.57
N GLU A 44 9.19 -4.81 14.20
CA GLU A 44 9.68 -5.52 15.38
C GLU A 44 10.85 -6.45 15.00
N ALA A 45 11.50 -7.05 16.01
CA ALA A 45 12.67 -7.91 15.78
C ALA A 45 12.37 -9.17 14.94
N ASP A 46 11.13 -9.61 14.92
CA ASP A 46 10.65 -10.76 14.14
C ASP A 46 10.08 -10.38 12.77
N PHE A 47 10.34 -9.13 12.32
CA PHE A 47 9.84 -8.56 11.08
C PHE A 47 8.31 -8.41 10.98
N THR A 48 7.60 -8.44 12.11
CA THR A 48 6.20 -7.98 12.12
C THR A 48 6.15 -6.45 12.10
N PRO A 49 5.16 -5.83 11.44
CA PRO A 49 4.96 -4.38 11.52
C PRO A 49 4.79 -3.92 12.97
N SER A 50 5.58 -2.94 13.42
CA SER A 50 5.36 -2.31 14.71
C SER A 50 4.06 -1.52 14.68
N GLU A 51 3.03 -2.01 15.39
CA GLU A 51 1.71 -1.39 15.38
C GLU A 51 1.76 0.07 15.82
N LYS A 52 2.53 0.35 16.87
CA LYS A 52 2.71 1.71 17.39
C LYS A 52 3.31 2.64 16.32
N SER A 53 4.38 2.20 15.64
CA SER A 53 5.01 2.98 14.58
C SER A 53 4.08 3.13 13.39
N LEU A 54 3.41 2.04 12.98
CA LEU A 54 2.48 2.05 11.85
C LEU A 54 1.32 3.04 12.08
N LEU A 55 0.71 3.05 13.27
CA LEU A 55 -0.36 4.00 13.60
C LEU A 55 0.13 5.46 13.57
N SER A 56 1.27 5.76 14.20
CA SER A 56 1.79 7.12 14.27
C SER A 56 2.23 7.65 12.91
N GLU A 57 2.90 6.81 12.10
CA GLU A 57 3.41 7.22 10.80
C GLU A 57 2.30 7.28 9.73
N THR A 58 1.27 6.43 9.85
CA THR A 58 0.09 6.54 8.98
C THR A 58 -0.67 7.85 9.25
N ALA A 59 -0.73 8.32 10.49
CA ALA A 59 -1.33 9.63 10.80
C ALA A 59 -0.57 10.78 10.12
N LYS A 60 0.77 10.75 10.11
CA LYS A 60 1.59 11.74 9.40
C LYS A 60 1.43 11.67 7.88
N LEU A 61 1.34 10.44 7.32
CA LEU A 61 1.08 10.24 5.90
C LEU A 61 -0.29 10.79 5.51
N ALA A 62 -1.30 10.58 6.34
CA ALA A 62 -2.64 11.14 6.13
C ALA A 62 -2.63 12.67 6.13
N GLU A 63 -1.99 13.30 7.13
CA GLU A 63 -1.82 14.76 7.18
C GLU A 63 -1.09 15.29 5.94
N PHE A 64 -0.01 14.62 5.51
CA PHE A 64 0.69 14.97 4.27
C PHE A 64 -0.24 14.95 3.06
N LEU A 65 -1.09 13.92 2.92
CA LEU A 65 -2.02 13.79 1.79
C LEU A 65 -3.12 14.86 1.83
N GLU A 66 -3.63 15.22 3.01
CA GLU A 66 -4.59 16.32 3.18
C GLU A 66 -3.97 17.66 2.76
N LEU A 67 -2.75 17.96 3.23
CA LEU A 67 -2.05 19.18 2.85
C LEU A 67 -1.70 19.20 1.34
N ALA A 68 -1.31 18.05 0.79
CA ALA A 68 -1.04 17.92 -0.64
C ALA A 68 -2.31 18.13 -1.48
N SER A 69 -3.46 17.61 -1.06
CA SER A 69 -4.73 17.79 -1.76
C SER A 69 -5.12 19.27 -1.86
N GLN A 70 -4.95 20.01 -0.76
CA GLN A 70 -5.17 21.47 -0.73
C GLN A 70 -4.14 22.22 -1.58
N ARG A 71 -2.87 21.80 -1.55
CA ARG A 71 -1.77 22.50 -2.26
C ARG A 71 -1.82 22.32 -3.75
N TYR A 72 -2.26 21.16 -4.22
CA TYR A 72 -2.27 20.76 -5.63
C TYR A 72 -3.67 20.63 -6.23
N ASP A 73 -4.70 20.98 -5.47
CA ASP A 73 -6.11 21.05 -5.89
C ASP A 73 -6.61 19.72 -6.51
N PHE A 74 -6.57 18.65 -5.72
CA PHE A 74 -7.16 17.37 -6.10
C PHE A 74 -8.06 16.80 -4.99
N LEU A 75 -9.02 15.97 -5.38
CA LEU A 75 -9.91 15.29 -4.43
C LEU A 75 -9.20 14.07 -3.82
N PRO A 76 -9.10 13.96 -2.48
CA PRO A 76 -8.43 12.81 -1.83
C PRO A 76 -8.96 11.45 -2.31
N GLU A 77 -10.27 11.31 -2.48
CA GLU A 77 -10.90 10.07 -2.98
C GLU A 77 -10.49 9.68 -4.40
N SER A 78 -9.90 10.60 -5.18
CA SER A 78 -9.33 10.30 -6.50
C SER A 78 -7.95 9.66 -6.44
N LEU A 79 -7.34 9.59 -5.26
CA LEU A 79 -6.01 8.99 -5.09
C LEU A 79 -6.06 7.48 -5.32
N VAL A 80 -5.11 7.00 -6.13
CA VAL A 80 -4.71 5.60 -6.18
C VAL A 80 -3.42 5.46 -5.38
N VAL A 81 -3.49 4.76 -4.25
CA VAL A 81 -2.32 4.47 -3.42
C VAL A 81 -1.61 3.24 -3.98
N VAL A 82 -0.34 3.38 -4.33
CA VAL A 82 0.49 2.28 -4.85
C VAL A 82 1.69 2.10 -3.95
N GLY A 83 1.90 0.89 -3.44
CA GLY A 83 3.03 0.60 -2.55
C GLY A 83 3.72 -0.73 -2.84
N PHE A 84 4.99 -0.80 -2.48
CA PHE A 84 5.78 -2.03 -2.49
C PHE A 84 6.32 -2.34 -1.10
N SER A 85 6.19 -3.60 -0.62
CA SER A 85 6.78 -4.06 0.63
C SER A 85 6.36 -3.16 1.82
N ASN A 86 7.30 -2.49 2.51
CA ASN A 86 7.01 -1.54 3.59
C ASN A 86 5.98 -0.47 3.16
N GLY A 87 6.11 0.06 1.95
CA GLY A 87 5.16 1.03 1.40
C GLY A 87 3.77 0.45 1.14
N SER A 88 3.67 -0.84 0.77
CA SER A 88 2.37 -1.50 0.58
C SER A 88 1.62 -1.67 1.91
N HIS A 89 2.36 -2.00 2.99
CA HIS A 89 1.80 -2.07 4.33
C HIS A 89 1.33 -0.69 4.85
N ALA A 90 2.12 0.37 4.57
CA ALA A 90 1.72 1.74 4.90
C ALA A 90 0.46 2.17 4.13
N GLY A 91 0.36 1.80 2.85
CA GLY A 91 -0.84 2.03 2.03
C GLY A 91 -2.07 1.28 2.55
N ALA A 92 -1.89 0.02 2.98
CA ALA A 92 -2.96 -0.76 3.59
C ALA A 92 -3.42 -0.18 4.94
N ALA A 93 -2.48 0.27 5.77
CA ALA A 93 -2.81 0.95 7.01
C ALA A 93 -3.55 2.28 6.76
N LEU A 94 -3.13 3.05 5.75
CA LEU A 94 -3.84 4.27 5.34
C LEU A 94 -5.29 3.96 4.93
N LEU A 95 -5.52 2.94 4.10
CA LEU A 95 -6.86 2.54 3.69
C LEU A 95 -7.74 2.13 4.89
N LEU A 96 -7.17 1.39 5.85
CA LEU A 96 -7.90 0.95 7.05
C LEU A 96 -8.20 2.10 8.02
N LEU A 97 -7.29 3.05 8.19
CA LEU A 97 -7.41 4.12 9.18
C LEU A 97 -8.07 5.39 8.63
N ARG A 98 -7.94 5.63 7.34
CA ARG A 98 -8.42 6.84 6.64
C ARG A 98 -9.00 6.49 5.26
N PRO A 99 -10.09 5.70 5.23
CA PRO A 99 -10.76 5.32 3.98
C PRO A 99 -11.40 6.51 3.24
N ASP A 100 -11.44 7.67 3.86
CA ASP A 100 -11.85 8.95 3.27
C ASP A 100 -10.79 9.55 2.34
N LEU A 101 -9.51 9.18 2.49
CA LEU A 101 -8.40 9.71 1.69
C LEU A 101 -8.13 8.92 0.40
N SER A 102 -8.51 7.67 0.33
CA SER A 102 -8.37 6.86 -0.88
C SER A 102 -9.31 5.67 -0.83
N LYS A 103 -9.85 5.31 -1.99
CA LYS A 103 -10.66 4.11 -2.19
C LYS A 103 -9.96 3.07 -3.08
N THR A 104 -8.75 3.35 -3.55
CA THR A 104 -8.03 2.42 -4.41
C THR A 104 -6.61 2.18 -3.89
N LEU A 105 -6.30 0.91 -3.61
CA LEU A 105 -4.98 0.46 -3.17
C LEU A 105 -4.42 -0.56 -4.15
N VAL A 106 -3.18 -0.36 -4.58
CA VAL A 106 -2.36 -1.34 -5.30
C VAL A 106 -1.19 -1.71 -4.40
N ALA A 107 -1.18 -2.94 -3.89
CA ALA A 107 -0.23 -3.42 -2.89
C ALA A 107 0.61 -4.58 -3.43
N PHE A 108 1.87 -4.31 -3.70
CA PHE A 108 2.86 -5.31 -4.12
C PHE A 108 3.66 -5.82 -2.91
N GLY A 109 3.77 -7.13 -2.75
CA GLY A 109 4.54 -7.75 -1.66
C GLY A 109 3.98 -7.39 -0.28
N THR A 110 2.70 -7.63 -0.05
CA THR A 110 1.97 -7.18 1.14
C THR A 110 1.39 -8.32 1.96
N THR A 111 1.14 -8.05 3.24
CA THR A 111 0.46 -8.95 4.17
C THR A 111 -0.48 -8.18 5.07
N GLN A 112 -1.23 -8.89 5.91
CA GLN A 112 -2.13 -8.29 6.90
C GLN A 112 -1.41 -7.27 7.78
N VAL A 113 -2.03 -6.11 7.96
CA VAL A 113 -1.64 -5.08 8.93
C VAL A 113 -2.79 -4.81 9.90
N LEU A 114 -2.46 -4.35 11.11
CA LEU A 114 -3.44 -4.00 12.13
C LEU A 114 -4.50 -5.09 12.36
N PRO A 115 -4.12 -6.34 12.65
CA PRO A 115 -5.07 -7.45 12.81
C PRO A 115 -6.03 -7.27 13.98
N GLY A 116 -5.65 -6.44 14.96
CA GLY A 116 -6.43 -6.13 16.16
C GLY A 116 -7.25 -4.83 16.07
N LEU A 117 -7.53 -4.33 14.87
CA LEU A 117 -8.26 -3.07 14.71
C LEU A 117 -9.65 -3.15 15.34
N THR A 118 -9.89 -2.36 16.39
CA THR A 118 -11.14 -2.39 17.18
C THR A 118 -12.30 -1.65 16.51
N ASN A 119 -11.99 -0.64 15.70
CA ASN A 119 -12.99 0.09 14.93
C ASN A 119 -13.01 -0.49 13.52
N SER A 120 -14.14 -1.08 13.13
CA SER A 120 -14.33 -1.60 11.77
C SER A 120 -14.47 -0.43 10.79
N PRO A 121 -13.49 -0.21 9.88
CA PRO A 121 -13.63 0.81 8.85
C PRO A 121 -14.72 0.41 7.86
N ASP A 122 -15.39 1.39 7.27
CA ASP A 122 -16.27 1.16 6.11
C ASP A 122 -15.43 1.25 4.82
N LEU A 123 -15.19 0.10 4.21
CA LEU A 123 -14.46 -0.02 2.95
C LEU A 123 -15.39 -0.27 1.75
N GLN A 124 -16.70 -0.02 1.87
CA GLN A 124 -17.61 -0.11 0.74
C GLN A 124 -17.16 0.79 -0.42
N GLY A 125 -17.08 0.19 -1.62
CA GLY A 125 -16.57 0.85 -2.82
C GLY A 125 -15.04 0.99 -2.88
N ALA A 126 -14.32 0.45 -1.91
CA ALA A 126 -12.86 0.38 -2.02
C ALA A 126 -12.44 -0.79 -2.93
N ARG A 127 -11.50 -0.53 -3.85
CA ARG A 127 -10.88 -1.50 -4.76
C ARG A 127 -9.44 -1.76 -4.31
N VAL A 128 -9.10 -3.01 -4.05
CA VAL A 128 -7.76 -3.39 -3.60
C VAL A 128 -7.16 -4.44 -4.52
N PHE A 129 -6.00 -4.15 -5.08
CA PHE A 129 -5.18 -5.10 -5.83
C PHE A 129 -4.03 -5.57 -4.94
N ILE A 130 -4.00 -6.86 -4.61
CA ILE A 130 -2.90 -7.50 -3.90
C ILE A 130 -2.09 -8.31 -4.91
N ALA A 131 -0.81 -8.00 -5.05
CA ALA A 131 0.07 -8.59 -6.04
C ALA A 131 1.33 -9.17 -5.36
N ASN A 132 1.33 -10.48 -5.12
CA ASN A 132 2.36 -11.19 -4.37
C ASN A 132 3.03 -12.30 -5.20
N GLY A 133 4.21 -12.74 -4.78
CA GLY A 133 4.89 -13.91 -5.33
C GLY A 133 4.56 -15.18 -4.55
N GLN A 134 4.40 -16.32 -5.25
CA GLN A 134 4.18 -17.63 -4.62
C GLN A 134 5.38 -18.09 -3.77
N GLN A 135 6.58 -17.62 -4.09
CA GLN A 135 7.82 -17.90 -3.36
C GLN A 135 8.29 -16.73 -2.50
N ASP A 136 7.39 -15.79 -2.20
CA ASP A 136 7.70 -14.63 -1.37
C ASP A 136 7.68 -14.99 0.13
N HIS A 137 8.86 -15.09 0.73
CA HIS A 137 9.00 -15.39 2.15
C HIS A 137 8.55 -14.24 3.07
N TYR A 138 8.52 -13.01 2.58
CA TYR A 138 8.02 -11.84 3.33
C TYR A 138 6.50 -11.73 3.27
N SER A 139 5.88 -12.28 2.22
CA SER A 139 4.43 -12.26 2.02
C SER A 139 3.86 -13.68 1.87
N PRO A 140 3.99 -14.55 2.90
CA PRO A 140 3.52 -15.93 2.82
C PRO A 140 2.01 -15.97 2.63
N GLU A 141 1.54 -16.98 1.90
CA GLU A 141 0.14 -17.14 1.47
C GLU A 141 -0.86 -16.98 2.63
N ALA A 142 -0.60 -17.61 3.77
CA ALA A 142 -1.49 -17.52 4.93
C ALA A 142 -1.70 -16.07 5.43
N LYS A 143 -0.65 -15.23 5.40
CA LYS A 143 -0.74 -13.82 5.77
C LYS A 143 -1.42 -12.99 4.68
N THR A 144 -1.25 -13.36 3.41
CA THR A 144 -1.97 -12.76 2.28
C THR A 144 -3.47 -13.03 2.38
N VAL A 145 -3.86 -14.28 2.62
CA VAL A 145 -5.27 -14.67 2.82
C VAL A 145 -5.88 -13.95 4.02
N ALA A 146 -5.14 -13.83 5.13
CA ALA A 146 -5.61 -13.09 6.30
C ALA A 146 -5.88 -11.60 5.97
N MET A 147 -5.06 -10.96 5.14
CA MET A 147 -5.29 -9.61 4.67
C MET A 147 -6.55 -9.50 3.81
N ILE A 148 -6.74 -10.43 2.86
CA ILE A 148 -7.93 -10.46 2.00
C ILE A 148 -9.18 -10.56 2.87
N ASN A 149 -9.25 -11.55 3.76
CA ASN A 149 -10.39 -11.74 4.65
C ASN A 149 -10.68 -10.51 5.52
N GLN A 150 -9.65 -9.81 5.98
CA GLN A 150 -9.78 -8.58 6.75
C GLN A 150 -10.44 -7.48 5.90
N LEU A 151 -9.93 -7.22 4.70
CA LEU A 151 -10.40 -6.14 3.83
C LEU A 151 -11.81 -6.41 3.29
N GLU A 152 -12.08 -7.65 2.84
CA GLU A 152 -13.43 -8.07 2.40
C GLU A 152 -14.43 -8.05 3.56
N GLY A 153 -14.00 -8.42 4.77
CA GLY A 153 -14.82 -8.33 5.99
C GLY A 153 -15.25 -6.90 6.32
N TYR A 154 -14.52 -5.89 5.84
CA TYR A 154 -14.87 -4.46 5.93
C TYR A 154 -15.56 -3.92 4.69
N GLY A 155 -15.82 -4.74 3.67
CA GLY A 155 -16.59 -4.39 2.48
C GLY A 155 -15.77 -3.97 1.26
N ALA A 156 -14.43 -4.14 1.27
CA ALA A 156 -13.61 -3.87 0.10
C ALA A 156 -13.78 -4.96 -0.97
N GLU A 157 -13.62 -4.59 -2.24
CA GLU A 157 -13.45 -5.50 -3.37
C GLU A 157 -11.96 -5.79 -3.54
N VAL A 158 -11.55 -7.07 -3.35
CA VAL A 158 -10.14 -7.46 -3.41
C VAL A 158 -9.86 -8.34 -4.62
N THR A 159 -8.88 -7.95 -5.43
CA THR A 159 -8.32 -8.73 -6.53
C THR A 159 -6.93 -9.24 -6.15
N LEU A 160 -6.79 -10.57 -6.03
CA LEU A 160 -5.49 -11.21 -5.77
C LEU A 160 -4.82 -11.61 -7.08
N LEU A 161 -3.56 -11.19 -7.24
CA LEU A 161 -2.67 -11.56 -8.33
C LEU A 161 -1.44 -12.28 -7.77
N MET A 162 -1.16 -13.49 -8.27
CA MET A 162 -0.01 -14.30 -7.84
C MET A 162 0.91 -14.60 -9.02
N HIS A 163 2.22 -14.42 -8.84
CA HIS A 163 3.23 -14.83 -9.81
C HIS A 163 4.16 -15.91 -9.22
N PRO A 164 4.84 -16.72 -10.01
CA PRO A 164 5.66 -17.85 -9.51
C PRO A 164 6.97 -17.42 -8.82
N GLY A 165 7.34 -16.13 -8.86
CA GLY A 165 8.57 -15.59 -8.26
C GLY A 165 8.46 -15.27 -6.78
N GLY A 166 9.51 -14.59 -6.25
CA GLY A 166 9.64 -14.15 -4.86
C GLY A 166 9.13 -12.72 -4.63
N HIS A 167 9.85 -11.98 -3.76
CA HIS A 167 9.49 -10.62 -3.33
C HIS A 167 9.86 -9.58 -4.40
N GLN A 168 9.05 -9.48 -5.42
CA GLN A 168 9.27 -8.58 -6.57
C GLN A 168 7.97 -8.17 -7.23
N ILE A 169 8.00 -7.08 -8.00
CA ILE A 169 6.88 -6.61 -8.81
C ILE A 169 6.90 -7.35 -10.16
N SER A 170 5.79 -7.99 -10.53
CA SER A 170 5.65 -8.67 -11.83
C SER A 170 5.10 -7.71 -12.88
N GLY A 171 5.76 -7.63 -14.05
CA GLY A 171 5.27 -6.83 -15.17
C GLY A 171 3.91 -7.26 -15.70
N ASP A 172 3.54 -8.56 -15.59
CA ASP A 172 2.21 -9.04 -15.95
C ASP A 172 1.13 -8.46 -15.02
N HIS A 173 1.42 -8.42 -13.71
CA HIS A 173 0.53 -7.79 -12.73
C HIS A 173 0.38 -6.29 -13.00
N VAL A 174 1.48 -5.59 -13.31
CA VAL A 174 1.44 -4.16 -13.64
C VAL A 174 0.53 -3.90 -14.83
N ARG A 175 0.66 -4.68 -15.92
CA ARG A 175 -0.19 -4.53 -17.12
C ARG A 175 -1.66 -4.80 -16.83
N PHE A 176 -1.97 -5.84 -16.06
CA PHE A 176 -3.33 -6.14 -15.65
C PHE A 176 -3.94 -4.99 -14.83
N ILE A 177 -3.23 -4.54 -13.78
CA ILE A 177 -3.70 -3.45 -12.90
C ILE A 177 -3.86 -2.15 -13.71
N ALA A 178 -2.94 -1.84 -14.61
CA ALA A 178 -3.05 -0.66 -15.47
C ALA A 178 -4.33 -0.69 -16.32
N SER A 179 -4.72 -1.86 -16.87
CA SER A 179 -5.98 -1.99 -17.62
C SER A 179 -7.22 -1.78 -16.73
N GLU A 180 -7.18 -2.27 -15.49
CA GLU A 180 -8.27 -2.12 -14.52
C GLU A 180 -8.43 -0.68 -13.97
N LEU A 181 -7.34 0.07 -13.90
CA LEU A 181 -7.37 1.46 -13.44
C LEU A 181 -7.88 2.44 -14.52
N GLN A 182 -7.80 2.06 -15.80
CA GLN A 182 -8.19 2.90 -16.93
C GLN A 182 -9.60 2.59 -17.47
N GLY A 183 -10.23 1.50 -17.06
CA GLY A 183 -11.58 1.07 -17.42
C GLY A 183 -12.62 1.71 -16.55
#